data_1c0efb252d1757aeca5e0baffac50d5f
#
_entry.id   1c0efb252d1757aeca5e0baffac50d5f
#
_cell.length_a   1.000
_cell.length_b   1.000
_cell.length_c   1.000
_cell.angle_alpha   90.00
_cell.angle_beta   90.00
_cell.angle_gamma   90.00
#
_symmetry.space_group_name_H-M   'P 1'
#
loop_
_entity.id
_entity.type
_entity.pdbx_description
1 polymer ?
#
loop_
_entity_poly.entity_id
_entity_poly.type
_entity_poly.pdbx_seq_one_letter_code
_entity_poly.pdbx_strand_id
1 'polypeptide(L)'
;MEVSKKQQLGDLNVKIPDIEKNLNIISHIKETKKSDDEEDKTIETNFELNDTLYTRAAIDASSLESVYLWLGAEVMLEYPLDEAIELLNDRLKSNTAQLGLVKEDLEFLKENITTMEVNTARLYNWDVERRKKLRATEEGAKN
;
A
#
# COMPACT_ATOMS: atom_id res chain seq x y z
N MET A 1 -15.08 -4.60 7.86
CA MET A 1 -14.68 -4.72 6.44
C MET A 1 -14.07 -3.41 5.90
N GLU A 2 -14.76 -2.28 5.92
CA GLU A 2 -14.25 -1.01 5.39
C GLU A 2 -12.90 -0.58 6.01
N VAL A 3 -12.78 -0.60 7.34
CA VAL A 3 -11.54 -0.25 8.06
C VAL A 3 -10.36 -1.13 7.62
N SER A 4 -10.57 -2.44 7.50
CA SER A 4 -9.53 -3.37 7.05
C SER A 4 -9.09 -3.09 5.60
N LYS A 5 -10.04 -2.75 4.71
CA LYS A 5 -9.72 -2.39 3.32
C LYS A 5 -9.00 -1.04 3.22
N LYS A 6 -9.36 -0.06 4.06
CA LYS A 6 -8.63 1.21 4.16
C LYS A 6 -7.19 1.01 4.62
N GLN A 7 -6.97 0.11 5.58
CA GLN A 7 -5.62 -0.22 6.03
C GLN A 7 -4.82 -0.89 4.92
N GLN A 8 -5.40 -1.87 4.20
CA GLN A 8 -4.75 -2.49 3.04
C GLN A 8 -4.39 -1.47 1.95
N LEU A 9 -5.28 -0.49 1.70
CA LEU A 9 -5.01 0.61 0.76
C LEU A 9 -3.79 1.44 1.21
N GLY A 10 -3.72 1.77 2.50
CA GLY A 10 -2.58 2.50 3.08
C GLY A 10 -1.27 1.72 2.92
N ASP A 11 -1.28 0.43 3.26
CA ASP A 11 -0.11 -0.44 3.15
C ASP A 11 0.40 -0.57 1.70
N LEU A 12 -0.52 -0.70 0.73
CA LEU A 12 -0.17 -0.79 -0.69
C LEU A 12 0.38 0.53 -1.24
N ASN A 13 -0.16 1.68 -0.80
CA ASN A 13 0.34 3.00 -1.19
C ASN A 13 1.76 3.29 -0.68
N VAL A 14 2.21 2.61 0.38
CA VAL A 14 3.60 2.69 0.86
C VAL A 14 4.46 1.68 0.12
N LYS A 15 4.01 0.43 -0.02
CA LYS A 15 4.80 -0.66 -0.62
C LYS A 15 5.11 -0.46 -2.10
N ILE A 16 4.16 0.08 -2.89
CA ILE A 16 4.35 0.27 -4.33
C ILE A 16 5.50 1.23 -4.62
N PRO A 17 5.54 2.47 -4.08
CA PRO A 17 6.66 3.38 -4.28
C PRO A 17 8.00 2.84 -3.78
N ASP A 18 8.00 2.04 -2.70
CA ASP A 18 9.24 1.44 -2.18
C ASP A 18 9.79 0.39 -3.15
N ILE A 19 8.93 -0.43 -3.75
CA ILE A 19 9.36 -1.40 -4.78
C ILE A 19 9.87 -0.65 -6.03
N GLU A 20 9.21 0.43 -6.45
CA GLU A 20 9.65 1.25 -7.58
C GLU A 20 11.03 1.88 -7.33
N LYS A 21 11.27 2.41 -6.13
CA LYS A 21 12.59 2.95 -5.74
C LYS A 21 13.67 1.87 -5.79
N ASN A 22 13.37 0.68 -5.26
CA ASN A 22 14.31 -0.45 -5.27
C ASN A 22 14.63 -0.89 -6.70
N LEU A 23 13.62 -0.96 -7.58
CA LEU A 23 13.82 -1.25 -9.01
C LEU A 23 14.70 -0.20 -9.69
N ASN A 24 14.47 1.07 -9.42
CA ASN A 24 15.27 2.16 -9.98
C ASN A 24 16.73 2.06 -9.53
N ILE A 25 16.97 1.75 -8.24
CA ILE A 25 18.33 1.59 -7.71
C ILE A 25 19.04 0.40 -8.40
N ILE A 26 18.39 -0.76 -8.48
CA ILE A 26 19.00 -1.95 -9.10
C ILE A 26 19.24 -1.73 -10.61
N SER A 27 18.32 -1.07 -11.28
CA SER A 27 18.48 -0.70 -12.69
C SER A 27 19.65 0.24 -12.90
N HIS A 28 19.79 1.26 -12.03
CA HIS A 28 20.93 2.18 -12.05
C HIS A 28 22.25 1.45 -11.83
N ILE A 29 22.33 0.54 -10.85
CA ILE A 29 23.52 -0.29 -10.61
C ILE A 29 23.86 -1.11 -11.87
N LYS A 30 22.85 -1.69 -12.53
CA LYS A 30 23.06 -2.49 -13.75
C LYS A 30 23.53 -1.64 -14.94
N GLU A 31 23.05 -0.41 -15.06
CA GLU A 31 23.49 0.54 -16.09
C GLU A 31 24.93 0.99 -15.82
N THR A 32 25.24 1.37 -14.58
CA THR A 32 26.58 1.75 -14.15
C THR A 32 27.61 0.60 -14.38
N LYS A 33 27.21 -0.65 -14.12
CA LYS A 33 28.06 -1.82 -14.41
C LYS A 33 28.39 -1.98 -15.89
N LYS A 34 27.53 -1.50 -16.79
CA LYS A 34 27.72 -1.56 -18.24
C LYS A 34 28.50 -0.39 -18.82
N SER A 35 28.76 0.64 -18.01
CA SER A 35 29.56 1.79 -18.43
C SER A 35 30.99 1.36 -18.76
N ASP A 36 31.54 1.89 -19.85
CA ASP A 36 32.91 1.58 -20.29
C ASP A 36 33.98 2.37 -19.51
N ASP A 37 33.59 3.45 -18.82
CA ASP A 37 34.49 4.29 -18.03
C ASP A 37 34.65 3.73 -16.60
N GLU A 38 35.88 3.43 -16.22
CA GLU A 38 36.20 2.89 -14.86
C GLU A 38 35.89 3.85 -13.72
N GLU A 39 35.98 5.17 -13.98
CA GLU A 39 35.66 6.20 -12.99
C GLU A 39 34.16 6.26 -12.66
N ASP A 40 33.30 5.93 -13.63
CA ASP A 40 31.84 5.92 -13.48
C ASP A 40 31.28 4.66 -12.76
N LYS A 41 32.12 3.65 -12.52
CA LYS A 41 31.69 2.38 -11.88
C LYS A 41 31.53 2.49 -10.36
N THR A 42 31.95 3.57 -9.76
CA THR A 42 31.84 3.78 -8.31
C THR A 42 30.68 4.71 -7.99
N ILE A 43 29.66 4.20 -7.29
CA ILE A 43 28.51 4.98 -6.84
C ILE A 43 28.80 5.49 -5.44
N GLU A 44 28.97 6.82 -5.29
CA GLU A 44 29.08 7.44 -3.97
C GLU A 44 27.68 7.72 -3.40
N THR A 45 27.44 7.27 -2.16
CA THR A 45 26.19 7.50 -1.46
C THR A 45 26.44 7.80 0.02
N ASN A 46 25.44 8.39 0.67
CA ASN A 46 25.45 8.57 2.11
C ASN A 46 24.78 7.37 2.77
N PHE A 47 25.53 6.70 3.65
CA PHE A 47 25.02 5.60 4.46
C PHE A 47 24.63 6.11 5.84
N GLU A 48 23.39 5.83 6.23
CA GLU A 48 22.86 6.18 7.56
C GLU A 48 23.36 5.20 8.61
N LEU A 49 24.09 5.73 9.58
CA LEU A 49 24.57 4.95 10.73
C LEU A 49 23.60 5.02 11.92
N ASN A 50 22.91 6.14 12.06
CA ASN A 50 21.90 6.42 13.07
C ASN A 50 21.09 7.64 12.64
N ASP A 51 19.93 7.91 13.24
CA ASP A 51 18.91 8.93 12.90
C ASP A 51 19.43 10.29 12.40
N THR A 52 20.63 10.69 12.74
CA THR A 52 21.22 11.98 12.30
C THR A 52 22.67 11.86 11.89
N LEU A 53 23.23 10.64 11.88
CA LEU A 53 24.63 10.38 11.61
C LEU A 53 24.79 9.62 10.30
N TYR A 54 25.43 10.26 9.33
CA TYR A 54 25.68 9.70 8.01
C TYR A 54 27.19 9.58 7.76
N THR A 55 27.57 8.56 7.02
CA THR A 55 28.93 8.42 6.48
C THR A 55 28.87 8.29 4.97
N ARG A 56 29.98 8.67 4.29
CA ARG A 56 30.10 8.40 2.86
C ARG A 56 30.41 6.91 2.66
N ALA A 57 29.69 6.30 1.74
CA ALA A 57 29.92 4.96 1.28
C ALA A 57 30.16 4.97 -0.22
N ALA A 58 31.12 4.18 -0.68
CA ALA A 58 31.38 3.96 -2.10
C ALA A 58 31.01 2.52 -2.43
N ILE A 59 30.17 2.35 -3.44
CA ILE A 59 29.72 1.05 -3.93
C ILE A 59 30.39 0.82 -5.28
N ASP A 60 31.19 -0.22 -5.39
CA ASP A 60 31.79 -0.63 -6.66
C ASP A 60 30.78 -1.51 -7.44
N ALA A 61 30.14 -0.90 -8.45
CA ALA A 61 29.16 -1.58 -9.29
C ALA A 61 29.77 -2.72 -10.14
N SER A 62 31.10 -2.69 -10.40
CA SER A 62 31.76 -3.71 -11.20
C SER A 62 31.83 -5.06 -10.50
N SER A 63 32.04 -5.04 -9.17
CA SER A 63 32.14 -6.23 -8.34
C SER A 63 30.80 -6.76 -7.84
N LEU A 64 29.70 -6.02 -8.05
CA LEU A 64 28.39 -6.34 -7.50
C LEU A 64 27.63 -7.29 -8.43
N GLU A 65 27.53 -8.56 -8.07
CA GLU A 65 26.83 -9.60 -8.83
C GLU A 65 25.43 -9.91 -8.29
N SER A 66 25.22 -9.68 -7.01
CA SER A 66 24.00 -10.02 -6.31
C SER A 66 23.56 -8.91 -5.37
N VAL A 67 22.28 -8.94 -5.00
CA VAL A 67 21.67 -8.06 -4.00
C VAL A 67 20.90 -8.88 -2.98
N TYR A 68 20.82 -8.36 -1.77
CA TYR A 68 20.03 -8.97 -0.71
C TYR A 68 18.66 -8.30 -0.67
N LEU A 69 17.61 -9.08 -0.87
CA LEU A 69 16.23 -8.62 -0.80
C LEU A 69 15.56 -9.08 0.49
N TRP A 70 14.92 -8.13 1.16
CA TRP A 70 14.07 -8.42 2.32
C TRP A 70 12.73 -8.99 1.86
N LEU A 71 12.46 -10.24 2.21
CA LEU A 71 11.24 -10.95 1.81
C LEU A 71 10.10 -10.83 2.83
N GLY A 72 10.39 -10.32 4.04
CA GLY A 72 9.49 -10.29 5.18
C GLY A 72 9.78 -11.42 6.17
N ALA A 73 9.11 -11.41 7.33
CA ALA A 73 9.30 -12.38 8.41
C ALA A 73 10.77 -12.57 8.82
N GLU A 74 11.55 -11.48 8.85
CA GLU A 74 12.99 -11.48 9.19
C GLU A 74 13.89 -12.32 8.25
N VAL A 75 13.39 -12.61 7.05
CA VAL A 75 14.13 -13.34 6.03
C VAL A 75 14.69 -12.39 4.99
N MET A 76 16.01 -12.46 4.79
CA MET A 76 16.72 -11.79 3.72
C MET A 76 17.43 -12.85 2.87
N LEU A 77 17.24 -12.78 1.56
CA LEU A 77 17.85 -13.71 0.60
C LEU A 77 18.65 -12.95 -0.44
N GLU A 78 19.72 -13.60 -0.87
CA GLU A 78 20.58 -13.15 -1.95
C GLU A 78 19.97 -13.54 -3.30
N TYR A 79 19.95 -12.57 -4.22
CA TYR A 79 19.48 -12.77 -5.60
C TYR A 79 20.46 -12.14 -6.57
N PRO A 80 20.74 -12.81 -7.71
CA PRO A 80 21.40 -12.17 -8.84
C PRO A 80 20.60 -10.95 -9.30
N LEU A 81 21.26 -9.93 -9.86
CA LEU A 81 20.61 -8.67 -10.26
C LEU A 81 19.41 -8.87 -11.18
N ASP A 82 19.51 -9.78 -12.15
CA ASP A 82 18.45 -10.03 -13.11
C ASP A 82 17.22 -10.69 -12.48
N GLU A 83 17.44 -11.68 -11.63
CA GLU A 83 16.35 -12.35 -10.88
C GLU A 83 15.69 -11.40 -9.88
N ALA A 84 16.47 -10.51 -9.25
CA ALA A 84 15.96 -9.50 -8.35
C ALA A 84 15.02 -8.52 -9.06
N ILE A 85 15.38 -8.09 -10.28
CA ILE A 85 14.54 -7.21 -11.11
C ILE A 85 13.26 -7.93 -11.51
N GLU A 86 13.32 -9.18 -11.93
CA GLU A 86 12.14 -9.96 -12.30
C GLU A 86 11.19 -10.14 -11.11
N LEU A 87 11.70 -10.55 -9.97
CA LEU A 87 10.93 -10.72 -8.73
C LEU A 87 10.25 -9.42 -8.27
N LEU A 88 10.96 -8.29 -8.33
CA LEU A 88 10.42 -7.00 -7.93
C LEU A 88 9.35 -6.50 -8.92
N ASN A 89 9.54 -6.73 -10.23
CA ASN A 89 8.53 -6.40 -11.24
C ASN A 89 7.25 -7.23 -11.06
N ASP A 90 7.37 -8.52 -10.78
CA ASP A 90 6.21 -9.37 -10.52
C ASP A 90 5.46 -8.94 -9.26
N ARG A 91 6.20 -8.57 -8.21
CA ARG A 91 5.60 -8.00 -6.98
C ARG A 91 4.92 -6.66 -7.24
N LEU A 92 5.55 -5.78 -8.02
CA LEU A 92 4.97 -4.49 -8.39
C LEU A 92 3.65 -4.68 -9.14
N LYS A 93 3.65 -5.56 -10.14
CA LYS A 93 2.46 -5.89 -10.94
C LYS A 93 1.34 -6.47 -10.07
N SER A 94 1.66 -7.41 -9.18
CA SER A 94 0.69 -8.00 -8.26
C SER A 94 0.10 -6.96 -7.29
N ASN A 95 0.95 -6.13 -6.68
CA ASN A 95 0.50 -5.09 -5.74
C ASN A 95 -0.34 -4.02 -6.43
N THR A 96 0.00 -3.65 -7.67
CA THR A 96 -0.78 -2.68 -8.46
C THR A 96 -2.16 -3.24 -8.82
N ALA A 97 -2.23 -4.51 -9.22
CA ALA A 97 -3.52 -5.18 -9.46
C ALA A 97 -4.36 -5.24 -8.18
N GLN A 98 -3.75 -5.60 -7.05
CA GLN A 98 -4.43 -5.63 -5.76
C GLN A 98 -4.91 -4.25 -5.31
N LEU A 99 -4.16 -3.19 -5.59
CA LEU A 99 -4.56 -1.81 -5.32
C LEU A 99 -5.85 -1.45 -6.08
N GLY A 100 -5.96 -1.86 -7.35
CA GLY A 100 -7.19 -1.69 -8.15
C GLY A 100 -8.39 -2.36 -7.47
N LEU A 101 -8.27 -3.65 -7.14
CA LEU A 101 -9.33 -4.41 -6.48
C LEU A 101 -9.76 -3.81 -5.12
N VAL A 102 -8.79 -3.37 -4.31
CA VAL A 102 -9.10 -2.75 -3.02
C VAL A 102 -9.84 -1.42 -3.17
N LYS A 103 -9.52 -0.63 -4.21
CA LYS A 103 -10.24 0.61 -4.52
C LYS A 103 -11.69 0.33 -4.95
N GLU A 104 -11.91 -0.64 -5.82
CA GLU A 104 -13.25 -1.07 -6.25
C GLU A 104 -14.08 -1.59 -5.06
N ASP A 105 -13.49 -2.42 -4.21
CA ASP A 105 -14.13 -2.92 -2.99
C ASP A 105 -14.54 -1.78 -2.03
N LEU A 106 -13.68 -0.77 -1.87
CA LEU A 106 -13.99 0.38 -1.01
C LEU A 106 -15.12 1.25 -1.58
N GLU A 107 -15.17 1.45 -2.88
CA GLU A 107 -16.26 2.17 -3.55
C GLU A 107 -17.58 1.43 -3.36
N PHE A 108 -17.60 0.13 -3.63
CA PHE A 108 -18.77 -0.73 -3.40
C PHE A 108 -19.24 -0.70 -1.94
N LEU A 109 -18.32 -0.81 -0.97
CA LEU A 109 -18.66 -0.74 0.45
C LEU A 109 -19.25 0.63 0.83
N LYS A 110 -18.69 1.73 0.31
CA LYS A 110 -19.17 3.09 0.55
C LYS A 110 -20.60 3.28 0.07
N GLU A 111 -20.93 2.80 -1.13
CA GLU A 111 -22.28 2.86 -1.69
C GLU A 111 -23.28 2.07 -0.84
N ASN A 112 -22.90 0.86 -0.44
CA ASN A 112 -23.76 0.01 0.41
C ASN A 112 -23.98 0.63 1.79
N ILE A 113 -22.93 1.16 2.43
CA ILE A 113 -23.04 1.85 3.72
C ILE A 113 -24.02 3.02 3.61
N THR A 114 -23.85 3.88 2.60
CA THR A 114 -24.74 5.03 2.36
C THR A 114 -26.19 4.58 2.18
N THR A 115 -26.41 3.53 1.40
CA THR A 115 -27.76 2.98 1.17
C THR A 115 -28.37 2.47 2.48
N MET A 116 -27.60 1.76 3.29
CA MET A 116 -28.07 1.24 4.58
C MET A 116 -28.33 2.35 5.60
N GLU A 117 -27.53 3.39 5.63
CA GLU A 117 -27.75 4.57 6.49
C GLU A 117 -29.07 5.28 6.13
N VAL A 118 -29.33 5.50 4.84
CA VAL A 118 -30.58 6.09 4.36
C VAL A 118 -31.79 5.20 4.73
N ASN A 119 -31.68 3.90 4.54
CA ASN A 119 -32.76 2.97 4.88
C ASN A 119 -33.00 2.93 6.38
N THR A 120 -31.98 2.96 7.19
CA THR A 120 -32.07 3.02 8.66
C THR A 120 -32.77 4.33 9.11
N ALA A 121 -32.41 5.46 8.51
CA ALA A 121 -33.05 6.75 8.82
C ALA A 121 -34.54 6.74 8.43
N ARG A 122 -34.89 6.17 7.28
CA ARG A 122 -36.30 6.02 6.85
C ARG A 122 -37.10 5.15 7.81
N LEU A 123 -36.54 4.02 8.22
CA LEU A 123 -37.20 3.12 9.16
C LEU A 123 -37.39 3.79 10.54
N TYR A 124 -36.38 4.52 11.02
CA TYR A 124 -36.49 5.29 12.26
C TYR A 124 -37.59 6.34 12.20
N ASN A 125 -37.66 7.13 11.13
CA ASN A 125 -38.70 8.13 10.96
C ASN A 125 -40.09 7.51 10.90
N TRP A 126 -40.25 6.40 10.16
CA TRP A 126 -41.52 5.67 10.12
C TRP A 126 -41.93 5.14 11.52
N ASP A 127 -41.01 4.59 12.30
CA ASP A 127 -41.30 4.11 13.65
C ASP A 127 -41.71 5.26 14.60
N VAL A 128 -41.05 6.42 14.50
CA VAL A 128 -41.43 7.63 15.26
C VAL A 128 -42.86 8.07 14.92
N GLU A 129 -43.24 8.11 13.65
CA GLU A 129 -44.60 8.45 13.24
C GLU A 129 -45.62 7.41 13.74
N ARG A 130 -45.32 6.14 13.64
CA ARG A 130 -46.13 5.06 14.15
C ARG A 130 -46.37 5.19 15.65
N ARG A 131 -45.33 5.44 16.43
CA ARG A 131 -45.46 5.64 17.91
C ARG A 131 -46.30 6.89 18.25
N LYS A 132 -46.16 7.98 17.48
CA LYS A 132 -47.00 9.17 17.67
C LYS A 132 -48.47 8.85 17.43
N LYS A 133 -48.84 8.14 16.38
CA LYS A 133 -50.19 7.71 16.06
C LYS A 133 -50.77 6.81 17.17
N LEU A 134 -50.02 5.86 17.69
CA LEU A 134 -50.43 4.97 18.77
C LEU A 134 -50.75 5.75 20.04
N ARG A 135 -49.87 6.68 20.44
CA ARG A 135 -50.12 7.54 21.63
C ARG A 135 -51.37 8.40 21.50
N ALA A 136 -51.57 9.00 20.30
CA ALA A 136 -52.76 9.80 20.04
C ALA A 136 -54.07 9.00 20.12
N THR A 137 -54.03 7.71 19.70
CA THR A 137 -55.20 6.82 19.82
C THR A 137 -55.42 6.38 21.27
N GLU A 138 -54.40 6.17 22.07
CA GLU A 138 -54.52 5.85 23.50
C GLU A 138 -55.01 7.03 24.35
N GLU A 139 -54.62 8.26 24.03
CA GLU A 139 -55.11 9.48 24.67
C GLU A 139 -56.56 9.80 24.29
N GLY A 140 -56.94 9.54 23.01
CA GLY A 140 -58.34 9.72 22.58
C GLY A 140 -59.29 8.66 23.12
N ALA A 141 -58.82 7.49 23.56
CA ALA A 141 -59.63 6.44 24.18
C ALA A 141 -59.81 6.61 25.72
N LYS A 142 -59.11 7.59 26.32
CA LYS A 142 -59.18 7.90 27.77
C LYS A 142 -60.08 9.07 28.08
N ASN A 143 -60.58 9.80 27.10
CA ASN A 143 -61.58 10.86 27.19
C ASN A 143 -62.94 10.38 26.68
#